data_caaaefced9536b95055ff7ea3e1ea756
#
_entry.id   caaaefced9536b95055ff7ea3e1ea756
#
_cell.length_a   1.000
_cell.length_b   1.000
_cell.length_c   1.000
_cell.angle_alpha   90.00
_cell.angle_beta   90.00
_cell.angle_gamma   90.00
#
_symmetry.space_group_name_H-M   'P 1'
#
loop_
_entity.id
_entity.type
_entity.pdbx_description
1 polymer ?
#
loop_
_entity_poly.entity_id
_entity_poly.type
_entity_poly.pdbx_seq_one_letter_code
_entity_poly.pdbx_strand_id
1 'polypeptide(L)'
;MKVRVLGCSGAIAQGCRTTSFLIEGRVLIDAGTGVGDLTLEEMRQIDHVLLTHSHLDHVAALPLMLDAVSSLRSTPVQVHALPATIAALQAHVFNNVIWPDFSRIPSAAAPFLIFKELETGQTLHLAGLDIEVLPAIHTVPAVGYAVRGRSGWWVYSGDTGPNPAFWQRINQLPVAMLVIETAFSNHESALAQRSQHLAPHTLAQELAQLNPGRPCPI
;
A
#
# COMPACT_ATOMS: atom_id res chain seq x y z
N MET A 1 6.55 1.22 -17.06
CA MET A 1 5.56 0.80 -16.04
C MET A 1 4.59 1.97 -15.85
N LYS A 2 3.30 1.69 -15.85
CA LYS A 2 2.24 2.69 -15.60
C LYS A 2 1.81 2.60 -14.14
N VAL A 3 1.89 3.72 -13.43
CA VAL A 3 1.35 3.89 -12.09
C VAL A 3 0.24 4.94 -12.15
N ARG A 4 -0.93 4.61 -11.65
CA ARG A 4 -2.06 5.53 -11.51
C ARG A 4 -2.31 5.80 -10.04
N VAL A 5 -2.19 7.05 -9.63
CA VAL A 5 -2.55 7.51 -8.30
C VAL A 5 -4.07 7.61 -8.25
N LEU A 6 -4.69 6.80 -7.39
CA LEU A 6 -6.14 6.82 -7.16
C LEU A 6 -6.48 7.70 -5.96
N GLY A 7 -5.58 7.76 -4.98
CA GLY A 7 -5.68 8.61 -3.80
C GLY A 7 -4.33 8.77 -3.12
N CYS A 8 -4.12 9.91 -2.50
CA CYS A 8 -2.90 10.24 -1.75
C CYS A 8 -3.17 11.27 -0.64
N SER A 9 -4.40 11.35 -0.16
CA SER A 9 -4.80 12.24 0.95
C SER A 9 -4.86 11.44 2.25
N GLY A 10 -4.41 12.04 3.37
CA GLY A 10 -4.52 11.43 4.70
C GLY A 10 -5.95 11.46 5.28
N ALA A 11 -6.92 12.08 4.58
CA ALA A 11 -8.31 12.17 5.01
C ALA A 11 -9.26 12.27 3.80
N ILE A 12 -10.56 12.04 4.07
CA ILE A 12 -11.60 12.16 3.07
C ILE A 12 -12.21 13.56 3.07
N ALA A 13 -12.39 14.13 1.88
CA ALA A 13 -13.18 15.32 1.62
C ALA A 13 -13.63 15.32 0.16
N GLN A 14 -14.39 16.32 -0.26
CA GLN A 14 -14.71 16.50 -1.68
C GLN A 14 -13.40 16.64 -2.49
N GLY A 15 -13.19 15.74 -3.44
CA GLY A 15 -11.96 15.69 -4.25
C GLY A 15 -10.73 15.09 -3.56
N CYS A 16 -10.81 14.70 -2.27
CA CYS A 16 -9.77 14.02 -1.55
C CYS A 16 -10.09 12.53 -1.41
N ARG A 17 -9.12 11.67 -1.74
CA ARG A 17 -9.20 10.22 -1.63
C ARG A 17 -8.03 9.70 -0.84
N THR A 18 -8.26 8.74 0.04
CA THR A 18 -7.19 8.11 0.81
C THR A 18 -6.37 7.16 -0.06
N THR A 19 -5.22 6.77 0.45
CA THR A 19 -4.09 6.24 -0.31
C THR A 19 -4.42 4.97 -1.10
N SER A 20 -4.16 5.00 -2.40
CA SER A 20 -4.16 3.82 -3.26
C SER A 20 -3.47 4.09 -4.59
N PHE A 21 -2.68 3.10 -5.07
CA PHE A 21 -1.95 3.16 -6.33
C PHE A 21 -2.25 1.92 -7.18
N LEU A 22 -2.66 2.11 -8.43
CA LEU A 22 -2.89 1.01 -9.36
C LEU A 22 -1.71 0.89 -10.34
N ILE A 23 -1.06 -0.27 -10.34
CA ILE A 23 0.12 -0.56 -11.14
C ILE A 23 -0.23 -1.54 -12.25
N GLU A 24 0.04 -1.16 -13.50
CA GLU A 24 -0.24 -1.93 -14.73
C GLU A 24 -1.68 -2.47 -14.80
N GLY A 25 -2.63 -1.86 -14.08
CA GLY A 25 -4.03 -2.26 -14.06
C GLY A 25 -4.32 -3.57 -13.32
N ARG A 26 -3.33 -4.20 -12.67
CA ARG A 26 -3.45 -5.54 -12.08
C ARG A 26 -3.00 -5.65 -10.63
N VAL A 27 -2.14 -4.76 -10.19
CA VAL A 27 -1.62 -4.73 -8.81
C VAL A 27 -2.07 -3.43 -8.16
N LEU A 28 -2.78 -3.54 -7.07
CA LEU A 28 -3.19 -2.41 -6.23
C LEU A 28 -2.29 -2.34 -5.00
N ILE A 29 -1.68 -1.19 -4.74
CA ILE A 29 -1.00 -0.91 -3.48
C ILE A 29 -1.90 -0.01 -2.65
N ASP A 30 -2.27 -0.49 -1.49
CA ASP A 30 -3.31 0.02 -0.60
C ASP A 30 -4.70 0.15 -1.27
N ALA A 31 -5.72 0.01 -0.47
CA ALA A 31 -7.12 0.03 -0.88
C ALA A 31 -7.90 1.09 -0.11
N GLY A 32 -7.39 2.33 -0.15
CA GLY A 32 -8.10 3.50 0.36
C GLY A 32 -9.29 3.89 -0.52
N THR A 33 -9.95 4.98 -0.17
CA THR A 33 -11.21 5.40 -0.80
C THR A 33 -11.08 5.75 -2.28
N GLY A 34 -9.84 5.98 -2.79
CA GLY A 34 -9.58 6.20 -4.21
C GLY A 34 -9.93 5.02 -5.12
N VAL A 35 -10.01 3.82 -4.59
CA VAL A 35 -10.46 2.62 -5.32
C VAL A 35 -11.87 2.81 -5.87
N GLY A 36 -12.74 3.56 -5.17
CA GLY A 36 -14.11 3.84 -5.61
C GLY A 36 -14.22 4.66 -6.91
N ASP A 37 -13.14 5.26 -7.38
CA ASP A 37 -13.10 6.00 -8.65
C ASP A 37 -12.76 5.09 -9.86
N LEU A 38 -12.47 3.79 -9.63
CA LEU A 38 -12.30 2.80 -10.69
C LEU A 38 -13.64 2.34 -11.25
N THR A 39 -13.65 2.03 -12.54
CA THR A 39 -14.76 1.32 -13.15
C THR A 39 -14.82 -0.12 -12.64
N LEU A 40 -15.98 -0.76 -12.70
CA LEU A 40 -16.15 -2.15 -12.32
C LEU A 40 -15.24 -3.09 -13.13
N GLU A 41 -15.03 -2.78 -14.41
CA GLU A 41 -14.13 -3.55 -15.27
C GLU A 41 -12.66 -3.41 -14.84
N GLU A 42 -12.21 -2.23 -14.44
CA GLU A 42 -10.88 -2.02 -13.91
C GLU A 42 -10.69 -2.76 -12.58
N MET A 43 -11.65 -2.69 -11.65
CA MET A 43 -11.61 -3.44 -10.39
C MET A 43 -11.54 -4.95 -10.65
N ARG A 44 -12.27 -5.46 -11.64
CA ARG A 44 -12.28 -6.87 -12.01
C ARG A 44 -10.92 -7.39 -12.48
N GLN A 45 -10.06 -6.52 -13.02
CA GLN A 45 -8.72 -6.88 -13.49
C GLN A 45 -7.66 -6.91 -12.38
N ILE A 46 -7.98 -6.46 -11.17
CA ILE A 46 -7.04 -6.45 -10.04
C ILE A 46 -6.88 -7.87 -9.51
N ASP A 47 -5.72 -8.46 -9.70
CA ASP A 47 -5.41 -9.81 -9.22
C ASP A 47 -4.73 -9.79 -7.85
N HIS A 48 -3.97 -8.74 -7.55
CA HIS A 48 -3.17 -8.62 -6.34
C HIS A 48 -3.41 -7.28 -5.66
N VAL A 49 -3.63 -7.32 -4.35
CA VAL A 49 -3.65 -6.14 -3.47
C VAL A 49 -2.49 -6.29 -2.48
N LEU A 50 -1.61 -5.32 -2.41
CA LEU A 50 -0.53 -5.24 -1.45
C LEU A 50 -0.87 -4.16 -0.42
N LEU A 51 -0.98 -4.52 0.84
CA LEU A 51 -1.29 -3.56 1.89
C LEU A 51 -0.03 -3.17 2.64
N THR A 52 0.15 -1.88 2.85
CA THR A 52 1.26 -1.37 3.67
C THR A 52 1.04 -1.66 5.14
N HIS A 53 -0.17 -1.45 5.65
CA HIS A 53 -0.55 -1.68 7.04
C HIS A 53 -2.09 -1.69 7.22
N SER A 54 -2.57 -1.78 8.46
CA SER A 54 -3.98 -2.04 8.76
C SER A 54 -4.85 -0.80 9.01
N HIS A 55 -4.31 0.42 8.91
CA HIS A 55 -5.13 1.62 9.13
C HIS A 55 -6.23 1.76 8.08
N LEU A 56 -7.35 2.32 8.52
CA LEU A 56 -8.59 2.31 7.74
C LEU A 56 -8.48 3.07 6.41
N ASP A 57 -7.73 4.14 6.37
CA ASP A 57 -7.47 4.94 5.17
C ASP A 57 -6.67 4.21 4.09
N HIS A 58 -6.03 3.08 4.45
CA HIS A 58 -5.33 2.18 3.53
C HIS A 58 -6.11 0.91 3.17
N VAL A 59 -7.19 0.58 3.89
CA VAL A 59 -7.92 -0.68 3.70
C VAL A 59 -9.43 -0.51 3.51
N ALA A 60 -9.99 0.69 3.69
CA ALA A 60 -11.44 0.93 3.76
C ALA A 60 -12.21 0.44 2.53
N ALA A 61 -11.66 0.55 1.33
CA ALA A 61 -12.33 0.13 0.11
C ALA A 61 -12.13 -1.35 -0.23
N LEU A 62 -11.24 -2.07 0.46
CA LEU A 62 -10.95 -3.46 0.15
C LEU A 62 -12.20 -4.36 0.21
N PRO A 63 -12.99 -4.38 1.30
CA PRO A 63 -14.18 -5.22 1.37
C PRO A 63 -15.23 -4.84 0.33
N LEU A 64 -15.42 -3.55 0.05
CA LEU A 64 -16.37 -3.05 -0.93
C LEU A 64 -15.96 -3.40 -2.37
N MET A 65 -14.67 -3.29 -2.70
CA MET A 65 -14.13 -3.71 -3.99
C MET A 65 -14.31 -5.21 -4.20
N LEU A 66 -13.97 -6.03 -3.21
CA LEU A 66 -14.12 -7.48 -3.29
C LEU A 66 -15.59 -7.88 -3.51
N ASP A 67 -16.51 -7.26 -2.82
CA ASP A 67 -17.96 -7.49 -3.00
C ASP A 67 -18.39 -7.15 -4.43
N ALA A 68 -17.99 -5.99 -4.93
CA ALA A 68 -18.35 -5.52 -6.27
C ALA A 68 -17.91 -6.48 -7.39
N VAL A 69 -16.78 -7.20 -7.22
CA VAL A 69 -16.22 -8.04 -8.28
C VAL A 69 -16.32 -9.54 -8.03
N SER A 70 -16.76 -9.98 -6.86
CA SER A 70 -16.78 -11.39 -6.47
C SER A 70 -17.50 -12.30 -7.48
N SER A 71 -18.69 -11.90 -7.92
CA SER A 71 -19.50 -12.65 -8.90
C SER A 71 -18.99 -12.53 -10.34
N LEU A 72 -18.05 -11.63 -10.61
CA LEU A 72 -17.50 -11.35 -11.94
C LEU A 72 -16.15 -12.04 -12.19
N ARG A 73 -15.61 -12.70 -11.16
CA ARG A 73 -14.29 -13.32 -11.21
C ARG A 73 -14.40 -14.83 -11.02
N SER A 74 -13.56 -15.56 -11.74
CA SER A 74 -13.39 -17.02 -11.59
C SER A 74 -12.18 -17.39 -10.71
N THR A 75 -11.36 -16.38 -10.35
CA THR A 75 -10.16 -16.57 -9.52
C THR A 75 -10.21 -15.60 -8.35
N PRO A 76 -9.74 -16.00 -7.16
CA PRO A 76 -9.68 -15.13 -6.00
C PRO A 76 -8.76 -13.92 -6.21
N VAL A 77 -9.06 -12.83 -5.54
CA VAL A 77 -8.10 -11.74 -5.35
C VAL A 77 -7.10 -12.15 -4.28
N GLN A 78 -5.81 -11.96 -4.54
CA GLN A 78 -4.76 -12.25 -3.55
C GLN A 78 -4.40 -10.97 -2.80
N VAL A 79 -4.61 -10.97 -1.49
CA VAL A 79 -4.27 -9.85 -0.60
C VAL A 79 -2.99 -10.19 0.14
N HIS A 80 -1.93 -9.44 -0.14
CA HIS A 80 -0.60 -9.60 0.42
C HIS A 80 -0.39 -8.57 1.52
N ALA A 81 -0.05 -9.00 2.72
CA ALA A 81 0.20 -8.12 3.86
C ALA A 81 1.06 -8.80 4.93
N LEU A 82 1.59 -8.00 5.86
CA LEU A 82 2.21 -8.55 7.06
C LEU A 82 1.21 -9.40 7.86
N PRO A 83 1.65 -10.44 8.60
CA PRO A 83 0.76 -11.28 9.42
C PRO A 83 -0.13 -10.46 10.37
N ALA A 84 0.41 -9.40 10.98
CA ALA A 84 -0.35 -8.53 11.87
C ALA A 84 -1.49 -7.79 11.15
N THR A 85 -1.27 -7.33 9.93
CA THR A 85 -2.28 -6.67 9.10
C THR A 85 -3.37 -7.67 8.70
N ILE A 86 -3.01 -8.90 8.29
CA ILE A 86 -3.96 -9.97 7.99
C ILE A 86 -4.81 -10.29 9.22
N ALA A 87 -4.18 -10.46 10.39
CA ALA A 87 -4.89 -10.74 11.63
C ALA A 87 -5.88 -9.62 11.99
N ALA A 88 -5.51 -8.36 11.81
CA ALA A 88 -6.40 -7.22 12.03
C ALA A 88 -7.61 -7.24 11.09
N LEU A 89 -7.39 -7.52 9.78
CA LEU A 89 -8.47 -7.61 8.81
C LEU A 89 -9.43 -8.76 9.11
N GLN A 90 -8.92 -9.92 9.51
CA GLN A 90 -9.73 -11.09 9.88
C GLN A 90 -10.52 -10.85 11.17
N ALA A 91 -9.91 -10.21 12.16
CA ALA A 91 -10.56 -9.96 13.45
C ALA A 91 -11.63 -8.86 13.37
N HIS A 92 -11.40 -7.82 12.56
CA HIS A 92 -12.19 -6.59 12.65
C HIS A 92 -12.95 -6.23 11.37
N VAL A 93 -12.65 -6.84 10.22
CA VAL A 93 -13.33 -6.56 8.96
C VAL A 93 -14.04 -7.81 8.44
N PHE A 94 -13.29 -8.84 8.03
CA PHE A 94 -13.82 -10.07 7.43
C PHE A 94 -14.24 -11.09 8.51
N ASN A 95 -15.14 -10.70 9.39
CA ASN A 95 -15.49 -11.42 10.62
C ASN A 95 -16.97 -11.85 10.71
N ASN A 96 -17.72 -11.73 9.59
CA ASN A 96 -19.16 -12.00 9.51
C ASN A 96 -20.04 -11.07 10.37
N VAL A 97 -19.43 -10.00 10.94
CA VAL A 97 -20.14 -8.96 11.71
C VAL A 97 -20.06 -7.62 10.95
N ILE A 98 -18.84 -7.16 10.65
CA ILE A 98 -18.64 -5.93 9.85
C ILE A 98 -18.79 -6.27 8.36
N TRP A 99 -18.13 -7.35 7.89
CA TRP A 99 -18.20 -7.82 6.51
C TRP A 99 -18.12 -9.35 6.45
N PRO A 100 -18.76 -10.00 5.42
CA PRO A 100 -18.64 -11.44 5.22
C PRO A 100 -17.17 -11.88 5.11
N ASP A 101 -16.85 -13.06 5.61
CA ASP A 101 -15.52 -13.64 5.50
C ASP A 101 -15.29 -14.20 4.10
N PHE A 102 -14.83 -13.34 3.19
CA PHE A 102 -14.55 -13.67 1.79
C PHE A 102 -13.40 -14.66 1.60
N SER A 103 -12.65 -14.97 2.65
CA SER A 103 -11.66 -16.05 2.61
C SER A 103 -12.28 -17.44 2.75
N ARG A 104 -13.60 -17.51 3.01
CA ARG A 104 -14.36 -18.77 3.20
C ARG A 104 -15.56 -18.93 2.28
N ILE A 105 -15.94 -17.89 1.54
CA ILE A 105 -17.10 -17.92 0.65
C ILE A 105 -16.69 -17.73 -0.81
N PRO A 106 -17.40 -18.37 -1.78
CA PRO A 106 -18.54 -19.24 -1.59
C PRO A 106 -18.20 -20.57 -0.90
N SER A 107 -16.93 -20.96 -0.89
CA SER A 107 -16.43 -22.12 -0.13
C SER A 107 -14.95 -21.93 0.19
N ALA A 108 -14.45 -22.64 1.22
CA ALA A 108 -13.02 -22.62 1.55
C ALA A 108 -12.11 -23.18 0.44
N ALA A 109 -12.64 -24.01 -0.47
CA ALA A 109 -11.89 -24.54 -1.61
C ALA A 109 -11.83 -23.56 -2.80
N ALA A 110 -12.76 -22.61 -2.88
CA ALA A 110 -12.83 -21.60 -3.93
C ALA A 110 -13.31 -20.26 -3.35
N PRO A 111 -12.48 -19.61 -2.51
CA PRO A 111 -12.84 -18.36 -1.88
C PRO A 111 -12.73 -17.18 -2.84
N PHE A 112 -13.37 -16.05 -2.54
CA PHE A 112 -13.20 -14.80 -3.28
C PHE A 112 -11.88 -14.10 -2.96
N LEU A 113 -11.32 -14.35 -1.78
CA LEU A 113 -10.13 -13.73 -1.23
C LEU A 113 -9.16 -14.79 -0.72
N ILE A 114 -7.87 -14.64 -1.05
CA ILE A 114 -6.78 -15.40 -0.40
C ILE A 114 -5.80 -14.42 0.21
N PHE A 115 -5.54 -14.57 1.50
CA PHE A 115 -4.46 -13.86 2.18
C PHE A 115 -3.11 -14.52 1.91
N LYS A 116 -2.10 -13.70 1.66
CA LYS A 116 -0.69 -14.08 1.46
C LYS A 116 0.18 -13.28 2.42
N GLU A 117 0.86 -13.96 3.31
CA GLU A 117 1.77 -13.31 4.25
C GLU A 117 3.01 -12.75 3.54
N LEU A 118 3.46 -11.60 4.01
CA LEU A 118 4.68 -10.90 3.58
C LEU A 118 5.68 -10.83 4.70
N GLU A 119 6.95 -10.69 4.30
CA GLU A 119 8.06 -10.36 5.20
C GLU A 119 8.84 -9.16 4.64
N THR A 120 9.32 -8.29 5.52
CA THR A 120 10.21 -7.18 5.12
C THR A 120 11.48 -7.72 4.48
N GLY A 121 11.89 -7.14 3.36
CA GLY A 121 13.03 -7.59 2.55
C GLY A 121 12.71 -8.69 1.54
N GLN A 122 11.48 -9.23 1.55
CA GLN A 122 11.02 -10.20 0.57
C GLN A 122 10.89 -9.56 -0.82
N THR A 123 11.21 -10.32 -1.87
CA THR A 123 10.87 -9.96 -3.26
C THR A 123 9.77 -10.87 -3.79
N LEU A 124 8.73 -10.27 -4.34
CA LEU A 124 7.58 -10.93 -4.95
C LEU A 124 7.66 -10.81 -6.47
N HIS A 125 7.16 -11.83 -7.16
CA HIS A 125 6.98 -11.82 -8.62
C HIS A 125 5.48 -11.91 -8.94
N LEU A 126 4.83 -10.75 -9.13
CA LEU A 126 3.37 -10.66 -9.29
C LEU A 126 3.02 -9.95 -10.60
N ALA A 127 2.12 -10.53 -11.38
CA ALA A 127 1.65 -9.96 -12.66
C ALA A 127 2.79 -9.51 -13.60
N GLY A 128 3.94 -10.22 -13.57
CA GLY A 128 5.12 -9.88 -14.37
C GLY A 128 5.98 -8.74 -13.81
N LEU A 129 5.73 -8.32 -12.56
CA LEU A 129 6.48 -7.28 -11.86
C LEU A 129 7.32 -7.90 -10.74
N ASP A 130 8.53 -7.38 -10.55
CA ASP A 130 9.34 -7.62 -9.35
C ASP A 130 8.98 -6.54 -8.33
N ILE A 131 8.57 -6.95 -7.14
CA ILE A 131 8.14 -6.05 -6.06
C ILE A 131 8.90 -6.43 -4.79
N GLU A 132 9.66 -5.48 -4.25
CA GLU A 132 10.36 -5.65 -2.99
C GLU A 132 9.60 -5.01 -1.84
N VAL A 133 9.51 -5.71 -0.72
CA VAL A 133 8.88 -5.24 0.52
C VAL A 133 9.91 -4.47 1.35
N LEU A 134 9.69 -3.18 1.53
CA LEU A 134 10.59 -2.27 2.22
C LEU A 134 10.20 -2.07 3.69
N PRO A 135 11.16 -1.78 4.58
CA PRO A 135 10.83 -1.45 5.96
C PRO A 135 10.08 -0.13 6.06
N ALA A 136 9.08 -0.04 6.95
CA ALA A 136 8.46 1.19 7.40
C ALA A 136 8.44 1.25 8.93
N ILE A 137 8.39 2.46 9.51
CA ILE A 137 8.32 2.69 10.95
C ILE A 137 7.03 3.44 11.24
N HIS A 138 6.05 2.73 11.77
CA HIS A 138 4.73 3.28 12.03
C HIS A 138 4.16 2.77 13.36
N THR A 139 3.00 3.29 13.77
CA THR A 139 2.33 2.93 15.04
C THR A 139 1.80 1.50 15.07
N VAL A 140 1.64 0.89 13.91
CA VAL A 140 1.35 -0.53 13.72
C VAL A 140 2.40 -1.14 12.79
N PRO A 141 2.59 -2.48 12.74
CA PRO A 141 3.49 -3.11 11.80
C PRO A 141 3.17 -2.68 10.37
N ALA A 142 4.15 -2.08 9.69
CA ALA A 142 3.99 -1.47 8.38
C ALA A 142 5.16 -1.78 7.44
N VAL A 143 4.92 -1.65 6.14
CA VAL A 143 5.89 -1.79 5.06
C VAL A 143 5.68 -0.74 3.99
N GLY A 144 6.74 -0.46 3.23
CA GLY A 144 6.68 0.19 1.93
C GLY A 144 6.90 -0.81 0.80
N TYR A 145 6.90 -0.33 -0.43
CA TYR A 145 7.12 -1.16 -1.61
C TYR A 145 8.04 -0.49 -2.63
N ALA A 146 8.93 -1.29 -3.23
CA ALA A 146 9.63 -0.90 -4.44
C ALA A 146 9.18 -1.79 -5.59
N VAL A 147 8.73 -1.22 -6.71
CA VAL A 147 8.27 -1.94 -7.89
C VAL A 147 9.21 -1.67 -9.04
N ARG A 148 9.74 -2.73 -9.66
CA ARG A 148 10.73 -2.63 -10.73
C ARG A 148 10.06 -2.25 -12.05
N GLY A 149 10.41 -1.09 -12.58
CA GLY A 149 10.06 -0.63 -13.90
C GLY A 149 11.22 -0.78 -14.90
N ARG A 150 10.99 -0.40 -16.16
CA ARG A 150 12.03 -0.45 -17.20
C ARG A 150 13.20 0.51 -16.96
N SER A 151 12.91 1.68 -16.39
CA SER A 151 13.88 2.76 -16.13
C SER A 151 14.44 2.76 -14.71
N GLY A 152 14.07 1.83 -13.87
CA GLY A 152 14.43 1.76 -12.46
C GLY A 152 13.23 1.46 -11.57
N TRP A 153 13.41 1.62 -10.27
CA TRP A 153 12.40 1.29 -9.28
C TRP A 153 11.49 2.50 -8.99
N TRP A 154 10.18 2.27 -9.02
CA TRP A 154 9.20 3.13 -8.39
C TRP A 154 9.11 2.71 -6.92
N VAL A 155 9.29 3.64 -6.00
CA VAL A 155 9.35 3.36 -4.57
C VAL A 155 8.25 4.13 -3.86
N TYR A 156 7.53 3.46 -2.97
CA TYR A 156 6.55 4.04 -2.06
C TYR A 156 6.90 3.68 -0.62
N SER A 157 7.04 4.68 0.24
CA SER A 157 7.47 4.50 1.62
C SER A 157 6.43 3.78 2.50
N GLY A 158 5.14 3.80 2.13
CA GLY A 158 4.07 3.60 3.10
C GLY A 158 4.06 4.76 4.10
N ASP A 159 3.24 4.66 5.14
CA ASP A 159 3.27 5.58 6.26
C ASP A 159 4.46 5.25 7.14
N THR A 160 5.28 6.28 7.44
CA THR A 160 6.52 6.06 8.17
C THR A 160 7.00 7.33 8.88
N GLY A 161 7.52 7.18 10.08
CA GLY A 161 8.41 8.16 10.69
C GLY A 161 9.82 8.09 10.10
N PRO A 162 10.82 8.76 10.71
CA PRO A 162 12.22 8.69 10.33
C PRO A 162 12.72 7.23 10.27
N ASN A 163 13.33 6.82 9.13
CA ASN A 163 13.57 5.41 8.85
C ASN A 163 14.94 5.17 8.17
N PRO A 164 16.03 5.08 8.91
CA PRO A 164 17.35 4.85 8.35
C PRO A 164 17.47 3.55 7.52
N ALA A 165 16.75 2.48 7.89
CA ALA A 165 16.79 1.21 7.17
C ALA A 165 16.19 1.34 5.75
N PHE A 166 15.12 2.13 5.60
CA PHE A 166 14.54 2.43 4.29
C PHE A 166 15.58 3.14 3.39
N TRP A 167 16.24 4.20 3.89
CA TRP A 167 17.24 4.95 3.13
C TRP A 167 18.46 4.09 2.80
N GLN A 168 18.92 3.27 3.72
CA GLN A 168 20.01 2.33 3.47
C GLN A 168 19.67 1.40 2.30
N ARG A 169 18.42 0.92 2.23
CA ARG A 169 18.01 0.01 1.16
C ARG A 169 17.84 0.74 -0.17
N ILE A 170 17.08 1.84 -0.23
CA ILE A 170 16.80 2.50 -1.50
C ILE A 170 18.03 3.14 -2.14
N ASN A 171 19.04 3.53 -1.36
CA ASN A 171 20.33 4.00 -1.89
C ASN A 171 21.10 2.93 -2.67
N GLN A 172 20.75 1.66 -2.52
CA GLN A 172 21.31 0.54 -3.30
C GLN A 172 20.53 0.29 -4.59
N LEU A 173 19.32 0.83 -4.73
CA LEU A 173 18.45 0.66 -5.89
C LEU A 173 18.63 1.79 -6.90
N PRO A 174 18.53 1.54 -8.21
CA PRO A 174 18.37 2.60 -9.20
C PRO A 174 16.92 3.12 -9.14
N VAL A 175 16.64 4.04 -8.20
CA VAL A 175 15.30 4.63 -8.00
C VAL A 175 14.98 5.57 -9.17
N ALA A 176 13.87 5.32 -9.84
CA ALA A 176 13.36 6.15 -10.93
C ALA A 176 12.33 7.18 -10.45
N MET A 177 11.63 6.87 -9.34
CA MET A 177 10.65 7.75 -8.69
C MET A 177 10.50 7.33 -7.23
N LEU A 178 10.54 8.30 -6.33
CA LEU A 178 10.21 8.11 -4.92
C LEU A 178 8.86 8.77 -4.63
N VAL A 179 7.94 8.03 -4.02
CA VAL A 179 6.73 8.54 -3.40
C VAL A 179 6.89 8.37 -1.90
N ILE A 180 6.89 9.46 -1.17
CA ILE A 180 7.08 9.47 0.28
C ILE A 180 5.98 10.30 0.95
N GLU A 181 5.55 9.87 2.11
CA GLU A 181 4.50 10.52 2.87
C GLU A 181 4.96 11.83 3.51
N THR A 182 4.02 12.70 3.75
CA THR A 182 4.15 13.89 4.61
C THR A 182 2.76 14.25 5.12
N ALA A 183 2.28 13.54 6.15
CA ALA A 183 0.88 13.57 6.59
C ALA A 183 0.53 14.83 7.38
N PHE A 184 1.49 15.49 7.99
CA PHE A 184 1.28 16.62 8.90
C PHE A 184 2.03 17.87 8.48
N SER A 185 1.51 19.04 8.87
CA SER A 185 2.24 20.30 8.74
C SER A 185 3.34 20.44 9.80
N ASN A 186 4.28 21.39 9.59
CA ASN A 186 5.32 21.68 10.60
C ASN A 186 4.74 22.17 11.94
N HIS A 187 3.55 22.77 11.93
CA HIS A 187 2.87 23.18 13.18
C HIS A 187 2.38 21.98 14.01
N GLU A 188 2.22 20.83 13.37
CA GLU A 188 1.75 19.59 13.98
C GLU A 188 2.90 18.59 14.24
N SER A 189 4.15 19.03 14.24
CA SER A 189 5.34 18.17 14.35
C SER A 189 5.31 17.24 15.56
N ALA A 190 4.78 17.68 16.70
CA ALA A 190 4.66 16.85 17.90
C ALA A 190 3.64 15.70 17.69
N LEU A 191 2.60 15.93 16.89
CA LEU A 191 1.64 14.91 16.51
C LEU A 191 2.26 13.96 15.50
N ALA A 192 2.90 14.47 14.45
CA ALA A 192 3.63 13.67 13.46
C ALA A 192 4.61 12.69 14.14
N GLN A 193 5.41 13.18 15.09
CA GLN A 193 6.35 12.34 15.83
C GLN A 193 5.65 11.23 16.63
N ARG A 194 4.56 11.56 17.33
CA ARG A 194 3.82 10.56 18.15
C ARG A 194 3.11 9.53 17.31
N SER A 195 2.59 9.91 16.15
CA SER A 195 1.90 9.03 15.21
C SER A 195 2.84 8.38 14.20
N GLN A 196 4.16 8.61 14.34
CA GLN A 196 5.19 8.05 13.44
C GLN A 196 4.93 8.38 11.97
N HIS A 197 4.72 9.65 11.70
CA HIS A 197 4.63 10.25 10.37
C HIS A 197 5.70 11.32 10.17
N LEU A 198 5.87 11.75 8.93
CA LEU A 198 6.72 12.87 8.58
C LEU A 198 5.93 14.19 8.53
N ALA A 199 6.63 15.27 8.85
CA ALA A 199 6.26 16.64 8.55
C ALA A 199 7.31 17.24 7.61
N PRO A 200 7.08 18.35 6.90
CA PRO A 200 8.03 18.87 5.89
C PRO A 200 9.46 19.04 6.39
N HIS A 201 9.68 19.46 7.62
CA HIS A 201 11.03 19.62 8.16
C HIS A 201 11.72 18.29 8.45
N THR A 202 11.00 17.26 8.95
CA THR A 202 11.54 15.92 9.15
C THR A 202 11.73 15.21 7.82
N LEU A 203 10.84 15.39 6.86
CA LEU A 203 11.02 14.91 5.51
C LEU A 203 12.30 15.49 4.88
N ALA A 204 12.58 16.79 5.04
CA ALA A 204 13.81 17.39 4.54
C ALA A 204 15.07 16.75 5.17
N GLN A 205 15.03 16.40 6.46
CA GLN A 205 16.11 15.67 7.14
C GLN A 205 16.26 14.26 6.61
N GLU A 206 15.16 13.57 6.37
CA GLU A 206 15.15 12.23 5.79
C GLU A 206 15.70 12.23 4.36
N LEU A 207 15.28 13.16 3.52
CA LEU A 207 15.76 13.30 2.14
C LEU A 207 17.27 13.60 2.05
N ALA A 208 17.88 14.18 3.08
CA ALA A 208 19.33 14.38 3.17
C ALA A 208 20.12 13.05 3.24
N GLN A 209 19.46 11.93 3.51
CA GLN A 209 20.07 10.59 3.50
C GLN A 209 20.12 9.96 2.08
N LEU A 210 19.45 10.56 1.08
CA LEU A 210 19.58 10.12 -0.31
C LEU A 210 21.00 10.31 -0.81
N ASN A 211 21.48 9.33 -1.58
CA ASN A 211 22.78 9.43 -2.24
C ASN A 211 22.78 10.59 -3.27
N PRO A 212 23.57 11.64 -3.06
CA PRO A 212 23.57 12.80 -3.96
C PRO A 212 24.06 12.48 -5.39
N GLY A 213 24.80 11.36 -5.56
CA GLY A 213 25.21 10.86 -6.87
C GLY A 213 24.12 10.14 -7.66
N ARG A 214 22.94 9.97 -7.09
CA ARG A 214 21.79 9.29 -7.72
C ARG A 214 20.49 10.05 -7.46
N PRO A 215 20.32 11.26 -8.02
CA PRO A 215 19.11 12.02 -7.87
C PRO A 215 17.93 11.25 -8.50
N CYS A 216 16.78 11.26 -7.83
CA CYS A 216 15.52 10.71 -8.33
C CYS A 216 14.39 11.74 -8.16
N PRO A 217 13.38 11.76 -9.02
CA PRO A 217 12.15 12.51 -8.81
C PRO A 217 11.44 12.05 -7.53
N ILE A 218 10.88 13.03 -6.79
CA ILE A 218 10.13 12.81 -5.56
C ILE A 218 8.72 13.37 -5.74
#